data_5b89aeac1309cd21eacfa2c82999fe30
#
_entry.id   5b89aeac1309cd21eacfa2c82999fe30
#
_cell.length_a   1.000
_cell.length_b   1.000
_cell.length_c   1.000
_cell.angle_alpha   90.00
_cell.angle_beta   90.00
_cell.angle_gamma   90.00
#
_symmetry.space_group_name_H-M   'P 1'
#
loop_
_entity.id
_entity.type
_entity.pdbx_description
1 polymer ?
#
loop_
_entity_poly.entity_id
_entity_poly.type
_entity_poly.pdbx_seq_one_letter_code
_entity_poly.pdbx_strand_id
1 'polypeptide(L)'
;MIKETLEKILNTLEKCCEETHQNHKSEYQIRRWLFDILSKNNPNNIKEYDISILNEDKQNDFRQQDELFPRNEKWYLVCNKEDSKTDTLLLCDKIKDIPCNVIFNNCNIDLHIDESKGVKKDNTETIKNHLYFYNCAFEKSLNLKNIIFEKTLTFNQCVFYNNLEIYQNQFLDHLVFINCHDNQDKKITSLDLQENEFKGYFFIKNCAIEKINLWKNKFKNRCYFIDSMFLKVDKLSKFNFSNANFQDNVYFNNTHFKDYVDFHECEFEKIACFYGVKFYKTPNFSACYFKEPKAVNLINVDIDKLDFKSVEKYIEDNYQDESYKNEHKLRYAKNLKDSFRVIKDVLITQNNTLEAQEWHKLELYAKEKELEIQLGGDNKDSIKNIQKIKKSVIKKPSNNPSNILAKIQSLSDKYIKICDFVVCFIMLIGRSIFGFLLSIIEIFCNVIKSICKIIQIILSCIFCIASIDRILKLEYLKFYRK
;
A
#
# COMPACT_ATOMS: atom_id res chain seq x y z
N MET A 1 -33.18 -58.98 13.98
CA MET A 1 -33.31 -57.79 13.11
C MET A 1 -34.00 -56.61 13.79
N ILE A 2 -35.30 -56.66 14.15
CA ILE A 2 -36.00 -55.51 14.76
C ILE A 2 -35.40 -55.13 16.13
N LYS A 3 -35.07 -56.09 16.97
CA LYS A 3 -34.46 -55.88 18.28
C LYS A 3 -33.06 -55.24 18.18
N GLU A 4 -32.25 -55.73 17.29
CA GLU A 4 -30.91 -55.14 17.02
C GLU A 4 -30.96 -53.72 16.45
N THR A 5 -31.96 -53.42 15.63
CA THR A 5 -32.17 -52.08 15.10
C THR A 5 -32.63 -51.12 16.21
N LEU A 6 -33.52 -51.57 17.09
CA LEU A 6 -33.95 -50.78 18.26
C LEU A 6 -32.79 -50.52 19.25
N GLU A 7 -31.94 -51.50 19.51
CA GLU A 7 -30.76 -51.34 20.36
C GLU A 7 -29.76 -50.36 19.75
N LYS A 8 -29.54 -50.41 18.43
CA LYS A 8 -28.70 -49.41 17.74
C LYS A 8 -29.27 -47.98 17.81
N ILE A 9 -30.58 -47.84 17.65
CA ILE A 9 -31.23 -46.52 17.78
C ILE A 9 -31.13 -46.01 19.23
N LEU A 10 -31.36 -46.87 20.22
CA LEU A 10 -31.27 -46.51 21.64
C LEU A 10 -29.83 -46.04 21.99
N ASN A 11 -28.83 -46.82 21.62
CA ASN A 11 -27.42 -46.48 21.83
C ASN A 11 -27.02 -45.18 21.11
N THR A 12 -27.57 -44.91 19.91
CA THR A 12 -27.34 -43.66 19.20
C THR A 12 -27.99 -42.48 19.92
N LEU A 13 -29.22 -42.63 20.40
CA LEU A 13 -29.91 -41.61 21.17
C LEU A 13 -29.23 -41.33 22.52
N GLU A 14 -28.79 -42.35 23.24
CA GLU A 14 -28.06 -42.23 24.51
C GLU A 14 -26.74 -41.46 24.26
N LYS A 15 -25.99 -41.80 23.20
CA LYS A 15 -24.79 -41.13 22.83
C LYS A 15 -25.02 -39.64 22.45
N CYS A 16 -26.07 -39.35 21.69
CA CYS A 16 -26.48 -37.98 21.37
C CYS A 16 -26.90 -37.22 22.64
N CYS A 17 -27.61 -37.85 23.59
CA CYS A 17 -27.97 -37.23 24.86
C CYS A 17 -26.75 -36.94 25.74
N GLU A 18 -25.76 -37.84 25.78
CA GLU A 18 -24.51 -37.63 26.51
C GLU A 18 -23.65 -36.51 25.86
N GLU A 19 -23.55 -36.51 24.55
CA GLU A 19 -22.84 -35.44 23.81
C GLU A 19 -23.53 -34.08 24.02
N THR A 20 -24.86 -34.03 24.01
CA THR A 20 -25.64 -32.80 24.27
C THR A 20 -25.42 -32.33 25.71
N HIS A 21 -25.43 -33.22 26.68
CA HIS A 21 -25.19 -32.88 28.09
C HIS A 21 -23.78 -32.42 28.37
N GLN A 22 -22.75 -33.04 27.70
CA GLN A 22 -21.37 -32.59 27.78
C GLN A 22 -21.18 -31.20 27.11
N ASN A 23 -21.84 -30.98 25.97
CA ASN A 23 -21.81 -29.68 25.30
C ASN A 23 -22.44 -28.58 26.17
N HIS A 24 -23.60 -28.79 26.76
CA HIS A 24 -24.21 -27.82 27.67
C HIS A 24 -23.37 -27.54 28.91
N LYS A 25 -22.72 -28.56 29.49
CA LYS A 25 -21.80 -28.38 30.61
C LYS A 25 -20.56 -27.56 30.23
N SER A 26 -19.99 -27.82 29.05
CA SER A 26 -18.86 -27.07 28.55
C SER A 26 -19.25 -25.61 28.26
N GLU A 27 -20.42 -25.35 27.69
CA GLU A 27 -20.93 -24.01 27.42
C GLU A 27 -21.14 -23.18 28.69
N TYR A 28 -21.74 -23.79 29.71
CA TYR A 28 -21.91 -23.15 31.03
C TYR A 28 -20.54 -22.80 31.64
N GLN A 29 -19.56 -23.68 31.54
CA GLN A 29 -18.23 -23.48 32.07
C GLN A 29 -17.52 -22.31 31.34
N ILE A 30 -17.64 -22.23 30.00
CA ILE A 30 -17.04 -21.16 29.21
C ILE A 30 -17.71 -19.82 29.54
N ARG A 31 -19.05 -19.75 29.61
CA ARG A 31 -19.77 -18.52 30.01
C ARG A 31 -19.34 -18.05 31.40
N ARG A 32 -19.24 -18.97 32.36
CA ARG A 32 -18.80 -18.66 33.73
C ARG A 32 -17.36 -18.16 33.72
N TRP A 33 -16.47 -18.82 32.99
CA TRP A 33 -15.09 -18.42 32.89
C TRP A 33 -14.93 -17.02 32.22
N LEU A 34 -15.64 -16.76 31.12
CA LEU A 34 -15.70 -15.48 30.51
C LEU A 34 -16.22 -14.40 31.46
N PHE A 35 -17.28 -14.69 32.19
CA PHE A 35 -17.81 -13.82 33.24
C PHE A 35 -16.76 -13.54 34.34
N ASP A 36 -16.05 -14.58 34.79
CA ASP A 36 -15.03 -14.43 35.85
C ASP A 36 -13.84 -13.57 35.36
N ILE A 37 -13.41 -13.70 34.09
CA ILE A 37 -12.36 -12.89 33.50
C ILE A 37 -12.80 -11.41 33.44
N LEU A 38 -13.99 -11.15 32.92
CA LEU A 38 -14.51 -9.80 32.76
C LEU A 38 -14.81 -9.14 34.12
N SER A 39 -15.35 -9.90 35.09
CA SER A 39 -15.69 -9.36 36.40
C SER A 39 -14.48 -8.97 37.24
N LYS A 40 -13.33 -9.61 37.07
CA LYS A 40 -12.11 -9.25 37.81
C LYS A 40 -11.67 -7.81 37.55
N ASN A 41 -11.86 -7.35 36.33
CA ASN A 41 -11.48 -5.98 35.93
C ASN A 41 -12.64 -4.98 36.08
N ASN A 42 -13.89 -5.48 36.19
CA ASN A 42 -15.12 -4.68 36.20
C ASN A 42 -16.06 -5.08 37.34
N PRO A 43 -15.64 -5.04 38.61
CA PRO A 43 -16.40 -5.63 39.71
C PRO A 43 -17.78 -4.96 39.92
N ASN A 44 -17.96 -3.73 39.53
CA ASN A 44 -19.20 -2.98 39.73
C ASN A 44 -20.16 -3.06 38.53
N ASN A 45 -19.64 -3.27 37.31
CA ASN A 45 -20.39 -3.05 36.06
C ASN A 45 -20.73 -4.33 35.32
N ILE A 46 -20.14 -5.48 35.68
CA ILE A 46 -20.32 -6.73 34.92
C ILE A 46 -21.78 -7.23 34.90
N LYS A 47 -22.61 -6.84 35.89
CA LYS A 47 -24.03 -7.20 35.95
C LYS A 47 -24.85 -6.59 34.80
N GLU A 48 -24.35 -5.55 34.18
CA GLU A 48 -25.02 -4.86 33.08
C GLU A 48 -24.78 -5.54 31.72
N TYR A 49 -23.85 -6.49 31.65
CA TYR A 49 -23.54 -7.22 30.45
C TYR A 49 -24.23 -8.56 30.37
N ASP A 50 -24.78 -8.89 29.22
CA ASP A 50 -25.32 -10.23 28.91
C ASP A 50 -24.28 -11.01 28.11
N ILE A 51 -24.06 -12.27 28.51
CA ILE A 51 -23.15 -13.21 27.87
C ILE A 51 -23.95 -14.38 27.33
N SER A 52 -24.06 -14.45 25.99
CA SER A 52 -24.84 -15.48 25.30
C SER A 52 -24.05 -16.17 24.20
N ILE A 53 -24.49 -17.33 23.74
CA ILE A 53 -23.95 -17.97 22.54
C ILE A 53 -24.63 -17.38 21.32
N LEU A 54 -23.84 -17.05 20.32
CA LEU A 54 -24.35 -16.55 19.07
C LEU A 54 -24.89 -17.71 18.22
N ASN A 55 -26.20 -17.72 17.96
CA ASN A 55 -26.82 -18.68 17.07
C ASN A 55 -26.43 -18.43 15.59
N GLU A 56 -26.71 -19.43 14.73
CA GLU A 56 -26.33 -19.39 13.33
C GLU A 56 -26.98 -18.22 12.57
N ASP A 57 -28.24 -17.91 12.85
CA ASP A 57 -28.97 -16.81 12.19
C ASP A 57 -28.28 -15.46 12.47
N LYS A 58 -27.95 -15.21 13.73
CA LYS A 58 -27.21 -13.99 14.10
C LYS A 58 -25.77 -13.97 13.54
N GLN A 59 -25.12 -15.14 13.41
CA GLN A 59 -23.82 -15.19 12.72
C GLN A 59 -23.93 -14.80 11.25
N ASN A 60 -25.05 -15.16 10.59
CA ASN A 60 -25.28 -14.76 9.20
C ASN A 60 -25.45 -13.24 9.05
N ASP A 61 -26.01 -12.54 10.04
CA ASP A 61 -26.09 -11.07 10.03
C ASP A 61 -24.69 -10.44 10.03
N PHE A 62 -23.75 -10.98 10.80
CA PHE A 62 -22.34 -10.53 10.78
C PHE A 62 -21.66 -10.86 9.46
N ARG A 63 -21.90 -12.04 8.88
CA ARG A 63 -21.35 -12.46 7.58
C ARG A 63 -21.81 -11.57 6.41
N GLN A 64 -23.03 -11.02 6.48
CA GLN A 64 -23.53 -10.08 5.48
C GLN A 64 -22.80 -8.73 5.54
N GLN A 65 -22.34 -8.32 6.70
CA GLN A 65 -21.64 -7.05 6.91
C GLN A 65 -20.12 -7.17 6.78
N ASP A 66 -19.58 -8.34 7.08
CA ASP A 66 -18.15 -8.65 7.08
C ASP A 66 -17.89 -9.94 6.30
N GLU A 67 -17.36 -9.79 5.09
CA GLU A 67 -17.00 -10.90 4.20
C GLU A 67 -15.87 -11.79 4.75
N LEU A 68 -15.10 -11.28 5.73
CA LEU A 68 -14.01 -11.99 6.41
C LEU A 68 -14.48 -12.64 7.73
N PHE A 69 -15.76 -12.50 8.11
CA PHE A 69 -16.26 -13.13 9.33
C PHE A 69 -16.11 -14.66 9.27
N PRO A 70 -15.44 -15.30 10.25
CA PRO A 70 -15.13 -16.73 10.23
C PRO A 70 -16.38 -17.60 10.18
N ARG A 71 -16.32 -18.65 9.36
CA ARG A 71 -17.42 -19.63 9.21
C ARG A 71 -17.16 -20.86 10.06
N ASN A 72 -18.25 -21.52 10.49
CA ASN A 72 -18.21 -22.77 11.22
C ASN A 72 -17.46 -22.70 12.56
N GLU A 73 -17.42 -21.54 13.17
CA GLU A 73 -16.84 -21.33 14.49
C GLU A 73 -17.91 -20.97 15.51
N LYS A 74 -17.69 -21.35 16.76
CA LYS A 74 -18.58 -21.02 17.88
C LYS A 74 -18.20 -19.67 18.45
N TRP A 75 -19.20 -18.80 18.63
CA TRP A 75 -19.01 -17.45 19.11
C TRP A 75 -19.81 -17.18 20.36
N TYR A 76 -19.24 -16.38 21.25
CA TYR A 76 -19.90 -15.84 22.42
C TYR A 76 -20.10 -14.34 22.23
N LEU A 77 -21.29 -13.87 22.58
CA LEU A 77 -21.69 -12.48 22.46
C LEU A 77 -21.74 -11.85 23.84
N VAL A 78 -21.02 -10.75 24.01
CA VAL A 78 -21.06 -9.88 25.18
C VAL A 78 -21.75 -8.60 24.77
N CYS A 79 -22.97 -8.36 25.30
CA CYS A 79 -23.76 -7.19 25.03
C CYS A 79 -23.97 -6.35 26.28
N ASN A 80 -23.98 -5.03 26.13
CA ASN A 80 -24.53 -4.15 27.17
C ASN A 80 -26.06 -4.32 27.23
N LYS A 81 -26.62 -4.48 28.42
CA LYS A 81 -28.08 -4.66 28.63
C LYS A 81 -28.85 -3.37 28.50
N GLU A 82 -28.22 -2.26 28.82
CA GLU A 82 -28.83 -0.94 28.72
C GLU A 82 -28.25 -0.21 27.48
N ASP A 83 -29.08 0.56 26.79
CA ASP A 83 -28.61 1.42 25.66
C ASP A 83 -27.72 2.58 26.15
N SER A 84 -27.54 2.74 27.47
CA SER A 84 -26.65 3.72 28.06
C SER A 84 -25.19 3.24 27.98
N LYS A 85 -24.42 3.84 27.11
CA LYS A 85 -22.96 3.59 26.94
C LYS A 85 -22.12 4.17 28.11
N THR A 86 -22.68 4.25 29.33
CA THR A 86 -22.05 4.98 30.42
C THR A 86 -20.93 4.23 31.11
N ASP A 87 -20.95 2.91 31.06
CA ASP A 87 -19.96 2.11 31.78
C ASP A 87 -18.92 1.50 30.85
N THR A 88 -17.65 1.72 31.18
CA THR A 88 -16.51 1.26 30.38
C THR A 88 -16.11 -0.15 30.80
N LEU A 89 -16.09 -1.09 29.87
CA LEU A 89 -15.57 -2.44 30.05
C LEU A 89 -14.04 -2.42 29.92
N LEU A 90 -13.36 -2.71 31.01
CA LEU A 90 -11.90 -2.78 31.06
C LEU A 90 -11.43 -4.16 30.53
N LEU A 91 -10.78 -4.15 29.38
CA LEU A 91 -10.15 -5.32 28.78
C LEU A 91 -8.62 -5.16 28.84
N CYS A 92 -8.06 -5.36 30.02
CA CYS A 92 -6.61 -5.34 30.23
C CYS A 92 -5.98 -6.67 29.83
N ASP A 93 -4.81 -6.99 30.36
CA ASP A 93 -4.02 -8.21 30.06
C ASP A 93 -4.82 -9.53 30.11
N LYS A 94 -6.02 -9.51 30.67
CA LYS A 94 -6.88 -10.71 30.78
C LYS A 94 -7.57 -11.11 29.49
N ILE A 95 -7.56 -10.25 28.47
CA ILE A 95 -8.15 -10.59 27.16
C ILE A 95 -7.45 -11.79 26.51
N LYS A 96 -6.16 -12.02 26.81
CA LYS A 96 -5.39 -13.18 26.37
C LYS A 96 -5.88 -14.50 26.98
N ASP A 97 -6.47 -14.44 28.17
CA ASP A 97 -7.01 -15.60 28.89
C ASP A 97 -8.41 -16.01 28.41
N ILE A 98 -9.03 -15.25 27.51
CA ILE A 98 -10.35 -15.55 26.93
C ILE A 98 -10.26 -16.85 26.12
N PRO A 99 -11.01 -17.90 26.50
CA PRO A 99 -10.85 -19.24 25.95
C PRO A 99 -11.67 -19.52 24.70
N CYS A 100 -12.34 -18.52 24.15
CA CYS A 100 -13.30 -18.65 23.06
C CYS A 100 -13.33 -17.44 22.16
N ASN A 101 -13.93 -17.58 20.99
CA ASN A 101 -14.18 -16.43 20.10
C ASN A 101 -15.29 -15.56 20.71
N VAL A 102 -15.04 -14.25 20.78
CA VAL A 102 -15.94 -13.30 21.45
C VAL A 102 -16.28 -12.13 20.56
N ILE A 103 -17.55 -11.78 20.53
CA ILE A 103 -18.07 -10.53 19.99
C ILE A 103 -18.45 -9.64 21.15
N PHE A 104 -17.85 -8.45 21.21
CA PHE A 104 -18.30 -7.36 22.07
C PHE A 104 -19.23 -6.46 21.24
N ASN A 105 -20.48 -6.34 21.70
CA ASN A 105 -21.50 -5.59 20.96
C ASN A 105 -22.04 -4.44 21.80
N ASN A 106 -22.02 -3.24 21.21
CA ASN A 106 -22.54 -2.01 21.83
C ASN A 106 -21.90 -1.70 23.20
N CYS A 107 -20.59 -1.91 23.32
CA CYS A 107 -19.82 -1.69 24.54
C CYS A 107 -18.96 -0.45 24.45
N ASN A 108 -18.77 0.24 25.57
CA ASN A 108 -17.67 1.18 25.74
C ASN A 108 -16.44 0.39 26.24
N ILE A 109 -15.34 0.43 25.49
CA ILE A 109 -14.19 -0.46 25.70
C ILE A 109 -12.94 0.36 26.08
N ASP A 110 -12.27 -0.08 27.14
CA ASP A 110 -10.90 0.32 27.45
C ASP A 110 -9.98 -0.90 27.29
N LEU A 111 -9.21 -0.90 26.19
CA LEU A 111 -8.33 -2.01 25.82
C LEU A 111 -6.88 -1.54 25.82
N HIS A 112 -6.10 -2.06 26.75
CA HIS A 112 -4.70 -1.74 26.92
C HIS A 112 -3.89 -3.00 27.24
N ILE A 113 -2.94 -3.34 26.36
CA ILE A 113 -1.98 -4.42 26.56
C ILE A 113 -0.60 -3.93 26.13
N ASP A 114 0.29 -3.72 27.11
CA ASP A 114 1.66 -3.29 26.87
C ASP A 114 2.65 -4.26 27.56
N GLU A 115 3.16 -5.20 26.78
CA GLU A 115 4.14 -6.19 27.26
C GLU A 115 5.58 -5.64 27.32
N SER A 116 5.79 -4.33 27.09
CA SER A 116 7.12 -3.72 27.18
C SER A 116 7.62 -3.54 28.60
N LYS A 117 6.74 -3.60 29.59
CA LYS A 117 7.04 -3.24 30.99
C LYS A 117 7.58 -4.37 31.86
N GLY A 118 7.69 -5.57 31.37
CA GLY A 118 8.15 -6.69 32.19
C GLY A 118 8.83 -7.78 31.41
N VAL A 119 10.14 -7.89 31.54
CA VAL A 119 10.92 -9.12 31.55
C VAL A 119 11.02 -9.95 30.28
N LYS A 120 12.27 -10.18 29.89
CA LYS A 120 12.76 -11.27 29.01
C LYS A 120 12.11 -11.40 27.63
N LYS A 121 12.93 -11.21 26.64
CA LYS A 121 12.70 -11.36 25.19
C LYS A 121 12.05 -12.68 24.71
N ASP A 122 11.77 -13.63 25.59
CA ASP A 122 11.37 -14.97 25.24
C ASP A 122 9.89 -15.31 25.45
N ASN A 123 9.06 -14.42 26.03
CA ASN A 123 7.64 -14.66 26.26
C ASN A 123 6.79 -13.60 25.58
N THR A 124 6.68 -13.66 24.25
CA THR A 124 5.68 -12.86 23.53
C THR A 124 4.29 -13.40 23.85
N GLU A 125 3.41 -12.54 24.35
CA GLU A 125 2.04 -12.92 24.68
C GLU A 125 1.24 -13.23 23.42
N THR A 126 0.34 -14.22 23.52
CA THR A 126 -0.42 -14.72 22.38
C THR A 126 -1.91 -14.69 22.63
N ILE A 127 -2.67 -14.06 21.73
CA ILE A 127 -4.13 -14.11 21.70
C ILE A 127 -4.55 -15.19 20.70
N LYS A 128 -5.19 -16.25 21.21
CA LYS A 128 -5.46 -17.48 20.45
C LYS A 128 -6.85 -17.52 19.81
N ASN A 129 -7.75 -16.62 20.18
CA ASN A 129 -9.13 -16.62 19.73
C ASN A 129 -9.47 -15.34 18.96
N HIS A 130 -10.51 -15.41 18.14
CA HIS A 130 -11.02 -14.24 17.46
C HIS A 130 -11.61 -13.23 18.44
N LEU A 131 -11.30 -11.96 18.21
CA LEU A 131 -11.86 -10.83 18.92
C LEU A 131 -12.59 -9.93 17.92
N TYR A 132 -13.87 -9.73 18.15
CA TYR A 132 -14.72 -8.93 17.28
C TYR A 132 -15.41 -7.83 18.07
N PHE A 133 -15.16 -6.59 17.73
CA PHE A 133 -15.81 -5.42 18.32
C PHE A 133 -16.83 -4.88 17.33
N TYR A 134 -18.10 -4.90 17.70
CA TYR A 134 -19.20 -4.44 16.89
C TYR A 134 -19.92 -3.28 17.56
N ASN A 135 -20.04 -2.13 16.85
CA ASN A 135 -20.68 -0.92 17.36
C ASN A 135 -20.14 -0.47 18.73
N CYS A 136 -18.84 -0.68 18.96
CA CYS A 136 -18.18 -0.33 20.21
C CYS A 136 -17.58 1.07 20.15
N ALA A 137 -17.48 1.71 21.33
CA ALA A 137 -16.79 2.98 21.51
C ALA A 137 -15.49 2.77 22.31
N PHE A 138 -14.42 3.45 21.87
CA PHE A 138 -13.11 3.49 22.53
C PHE A 138 -12.81 4.91 22.94
N GLU A 139 -13.17 5.26 24.18
CA GLU A 139 -12.98 6.64 24.71
C GLU A 139 -11.53 6.91 25.10
N LYS A 140 -10.80 5.88 25.52
CA LYS A 140 -9.37 5.97 25.82
C LYS A 140 -8.50 5.51 24.67
N SER A 141 -7.22 5.82 24.71
CA SER A 141 -6.26 5.28 23.74
C SER A 141 -6.18 3.76 23.85
N LEU A 142 -6.36 3.08 22.72
CA LEU A 142 -6.13 1.65 22.61
C LEU A 142 -4.63 1.42 22.39
N ASN A 143 -4.03 0.55 23.19
CA ASN A 143 -2.60 0.22 23.06
C ASN A 143 -2.40 -1.29 23.02
N LEU A 144 -1.83 -1.78 21.90
CA LEU A 144 -1.50 -3.18 21.67
C LEU A 144 -0.03 -3.28 21.24
N LYS A 145 0.81 -3.86 22.09
CA LYS A 145 2.25 -3.89 21.84
C LYS A 145 2.87 -5.25 22.16
N ASN A 146 3.73 -5.73 21.25
CA ASN A 146 4.46 -6.99 21.37
C ASN A 146 3.56 -8.22 21.55
N ILE A 147 2.46 -8.32 20.81
CA ILE A 147 1.46 -9.38 20.91
C ILE A 147 1.47 -10.20 19.63
N ILE A 148 1.23 -11.51 19.74
CA ILE A 148 0.91 -12.40 18.62
C ILE A 148 -0.59 -12.64 18.60
N PHE A 149 -1.24 -12.24 17.51
CA PHE A 149 -2.65 -12.58 17.25
C PHE A 149 -2.69 -13.79 16.34
N GLU A 150 -3.09 -14.96 16.88
CA GLU A 150 -3.25 -16.18 16.09
C GLU A 150 -4.51 -16.15 15.23
N LYS A 151 -5.52 -15.40 15.66
CA LYS A 151 -6.82 -15.26 15.04
C LYS A 151 -7.16 -13.81 14.71
N THR A 152 -8.20 -13.62 13.94
CA THR A 152 -8.63 -12.29 13.45
C THR A 152 -8.99 -11.34 14.59
N LEU A 153 -8.54 -10.11 14.47
CA LEU A 153 -8.99 -8.96 15.27
C LEU A 153 -9.82 -8.03 14.37
N THR A 154 -11.10 -7.87 14.68
CA THR A 154 -12.03 -7.05 13.87
C THR A 154 -12.64 -5.91 14.68
N PHE A 155 -12.68 -4.72 14.05
CA PHE A 155 -13.42 -3.55 14.48
C PHE A 155 -14.46 -3.22 13.41
N ASN A 156 -15.74 -3.41 13.71
CA ASN A 156 -16.84 -3.13 12.80
C ASN A 156 -17.79 -2.08 13.42
N GLN A 157 -18.07 -1.00 12.71
CA GLN A 157 -18.89 0.13 13.17
C GLN A 157 -18.39 0.77 14.49
N CYS A 158 -17.08 0.67 14.76
CA CYS A 158 -16.47 1.20 15.97
C CYS A 158 -16.12 2.68 15.86
N VAL A 159 -16.10 3.36 17.01
CA VAL A 159 -15.71 4.76 17.17
C VAL A 159 -14.48 4.85 18.06
N PHE A 160 -13.49 5.62 17.63
CA PHE A 160 -12.24 5.81 18.35
C PHE A 160 -12.03 7.30 18.62
N TYR A 161 -12.22 7.73 19.85
CA TYR A 161 -12.06 9.13 20.25
C TYR A 161 -10.60 9.53 20.45
N ASN A 162 -9.71 8.55 20.65
CA ASN A 162 -8.29 8.74 20.89
C ASN A 162 -7.43 7.85 19.99
N ASN A 163 -6.12 7.83 20.22
CA ASN A 163 -5.16 7.08 19.39
C ASN A 163 -5.32 5.57 19.55
N LEU A 164 -5.25 4.87 18.43
CA LEU A 164 -4.97 3.45 18.36
C LEU A 164 -3.48 3.26 18.12
N GLU A 165 -2.78 2.74 19.12
CA GLU A 165 -1.35 2.48 19.08
C GLU A 165 -1.14 0.96 19.00
N ILE A 166 -0.71 0.49 17.83
CA ILE A 166 -0.54 -0.94 17.52
C ILE A 166 0.89 -1.15 17.02
N TYR A 167 1.79 -1.51 17.94
CA TYR A 167 3.23 -1.54 17.68
C TYR A 167 3.84 -2.93 17.84
N GLN A 168 4.72 -3.31 16.92
CA GLN A 168 5.58 -4.49 17.03
C GLN A 168 4.80 -5.80 17.26
N ASN A 169 3.58 -5.89 16.71
CA ASN A 169 2.74 -7.09 16.81
C ASN A 169 2.93 -8.01 15.60
N GLN A 170 2.56 -9.27 15.79
CA GLN A 170 2.43 -10.23 14.71
C GLN A 170 0.97 -10.64 14.55
N PHE A 171 0.39 -10.38 13.39
CA PHE A 171 -0.95 -10.85 13.03
C PHE A 171 -0.80 -12.08 12.13
N LEU A 172 -1.04 -13.27 12.67
CA LEU A 172 -0.98 -14.52 11.91
C LEU A 172 -2.23 -14.71 11.06
N ASP A 173 -3.35 -14.12 11.50
CA ASP A 173 -4.61 -13.98 10.77
C ASP A 173 -4.92 -12.49 10.53
N HIS A 174 -6.14 -12.10 10.27
CA HIS A 174 -6.51 -10.79 9.76
C HIS A 174 -6.58 -9.70 10.84
N LEU A 175 -6.20 -8.47 10.46
CA LEU A 175 -6.59 -7.24 11.18
C LEU A 175 -7.57 -6.46 10.30
N VAL A 176 -8.77 -6.21 10.81
CA VAL A 176 -9.92 -5.74 10.03
C VAL A 176 -10.56 -4.51 10.65
N PHE A 177 -10.74 -3.46 9.86
CA PHE A 177 -11.53 -2.28 10.18
C PHE A 177 -12.61 -2.10 9.12
N ILE A 178 -13.89 -2.20 9.50
CA ILE A 178 -15.02 -2.09 8.58
C ILE A 178 -16.05 -1.11 9.12
N ASN A 179 -16.61 -0.27 8.23
CA ASN A 179 -17.71 0.63 8.55
C ASN A 179 -17.45 1.53 9.76
N CYS A 180 -16.17 1.81 10.09
CA CYS A 180 -15.80 2.77 11.13
C CYS A 180 -15.96 4.19 10.59
N HIS A 181 -17.18 4.50 10.11
CA HIS A 181 -17.59 5.73 9.47
C HIS A 181 -19.09 5.92 9.63
N ASP A 182 -19.51 7.11 10.06
CA ASP A 182 -20.85 7.62 9.84
C ASP A 182 -20.79 9.10 9.46
N ASN A 183 -21.93 9.65 9.13
CA ASN A 183 -22.01 11.01 8.60
C ASN A 183 -21.67 12.10 9.63
N GLN A 184 -21.49 11.79 10.91
CA GLN A 184 -21.28 12.80 11.95
C GLN A 184 -20.23 12.47 13.00
N ASP A 185 -20.12 11.23 13.55
CA ASP A 185 -19.29 10.97 14.74
C ASP A 185 -18.40 9.71 14.67
N LYS A 186 -18.73 8.73 13.83
CA LYS A 186 -17.92 7.51 13.71
C LYS A 186 -16.71 7.75 12.84
N LYS A 187 -15.54 7.70 13.43
CA LYS A 187 -14.26 7.84 12.74
C LYS A 187 -13.15 7.21 13.56
N ILE A 188 -12.04 7.00 12.92
CA ILE A 188 -10.78 6.64 13.56
C ILE A 188 -9.96 7.92 13.68
N THR A 189 -9.82 8.46 14.89
CA THR A 189 -9.09 9.71 15.13
C THR A 189 -7.61 9.58 14.79
N SER A 190 -6.97 8.47 15.22
CA SER A 190 -5.58 8.20 14.88
C SER A 190 -5.31 6.71 14.88
N LEU A 191 -4.83 6.19 13.76
CA LEU A 191 -4.41 4.81 13.59
C LEU A 191 -2.89 4.77 13.42
N ASP A 192 -2.19 4.50 14.50
CA ASP A 192 -0.74 4.42 14.54
C ASP A 192 -0.29 2.96 14.63
N LEU A 193 0.02 2.39 13.46
CA LEU A 193 0.53 1.03 13.33
C LEU A 193 1.98 1.11 12.85
N GLN A 194 2.93 0.70 13.67
CA GLN A 194 4.33 0.73 13.31
C GLN A 194 5.01 -0.61 13.60
N GLU A 195 5.92 -0.99 12.71
CA GLU A 195 6.80 -2.15 12.87
C GLU A 195 6.04 -3.49 13.09
N ASN A 196 4.78 -3.60 12.63
CA ASN A 196 4.01 -4.83 12.71
C ASN A 196 4.30 -5.76 11.52
N GLU A 197 4.08 -7.05 11.73
CA GLU A 197 4.10 -8.08 10.68
C GLU A 197 2.70 -8.67 10.48
N PHE A 198 2.15 -8.52 9.28
CA PHE A 198 0.83 -9.06 8.89
C PHE A 198 1.02 -10.28 7.99
N LYS A 199 0.73 -11.48 8.50
CA LYS A 199 0.70 -12.72 7.71
C LYS A 199 -0.69 -12.99 7.14
N GLY A 200 -1.74 -12.53 7.80
CA GLY A 200 -3.11 -12.46 7.28
C GLY A 200 -3.36 -11.16 6.49
N TYR A 201 -4.61 -10.91 6.13
CA TYR A 201 -5.01 -9.68 5.47
C TYR A 201 -4.97 -8.50 6.43
N PHE A 202 -4.52 -7.36 5.93
CA PHE A 202 -4.80 -6.06 6.52
C PHE A 202 -5.94 -5.42 5.72
N PHE A 203 -7.05 -5.14 6.38
CA PHE A 203 -8.29 -4.79 5.70
C PHE A 203 -8.95 -3.57 6.31
N ILE A 204 -9.03 -2.49 5.53
CA ILE A 204 -9.75 -1.26 5.85
C ILE A 204 -10.79 -1.03 4.77
N LYS A 205 -12.08 -1.03 5.13
CA LYS A 205 -13.19 -0.83 4.19
C LYS A 205 -14.24 0.09 4.77
N ASN A 206 -14.65 1.09 3.97
CA ASN A 206 -15.69 2.04 4.35
C ASN A 206 -15.42 2.68 5.72
N CYS A 207 -14.19 3.21 5.89
CA CYS A 207 -13.75 3.88 7.11
C CYS A 207 -13.44 5.35 6.88
N ALA A 208 -13.64 6.19 7.91
CA ALA A 208 -13.15 7.55 7.96
C ALA A 208 -11.98 7.63 8.94
N ILE A 209 -10.81 8.09 8.49
CA ILE A 209 -9.57 8.10 9.26
C ILE A 209 -8.97 9.50 9.24
N GLU A 210 -8.73 10.09 10.41
CA GLU A 210 -8.12 11.42 10.49
C GLU A 210 -6.59 11.38 10.39
N LYS A 211 -5.96 10.41 11.06
CA LYS A 211 -4.50 10.23 11.02
C LYS A 211 -4.18 8.76 10.84
N ILE A 212 -3.21 8.46 10.00
CA ILE A 212 -2.67 7.10 9.83
C ILE A 212 -1.16 7.15 9.76
N ASN A 213 -0.53 6.19 10.42
CA ASN A 213 0.90 5.95 10.35
C ASN A 213 1.16 4.45 10.22
N LEU A 214 1.69 4.03 9.06
CA LEU A 214 1.99 2.63 8.74
C LEU A 214 3.51 2.38 8.60
N TRP A 215 4.32 3.21 9.23
CA TRP A 215 5.77 3.17 9.11
C TRP A 215 6.36 1.80 9.44
N LYS A 216 7.21 1.30 8.53
CA LYS A 216 7.94 0.01 8.66
C LYS A 216 7.09 -1.24 8.86
N ASN A 217 5.81 -1.23 8.51
CA ASN A 217 5.02 -2.45 8.54
C ASN A 217 5.42 -3.40 7.39
N LYS A 218 5.30 -4.70 7.66
CA LYS A 218 5.50 -5.77 6.68
C LYS A 218 4.18 -6.49 6.42
N PHE A 219 3.63 -6.29 5.23
CA PHE A 219 2.39 -6.93 4.78
C PHE A 219 2.74 -8.15 3.90
N LYS A 220 2.74 -9.35 4.49
CA LYS A 220 3.08 -10.60 3.79
C LYS A 220 1.93 -11.15 2.96
N ASN A 221 0.72 -10.67 3.18
CA ASN A 221 -0.48 -11.04 2.46
C ASN A 221 -1.17 -9.78 1.92
N ARG A 222 -2.31 -9.95 1.23
CA ARG A 222 -3.05 -8.88 0.59
C ARG A 222 -3.45 -7.79 1.57
N CYS A 223 -3.35 -6.57 1.11
CA CYS A 223 -3.67 -5.37 1.87
C CYS A 223 -4.77 -4.58 1.15
N TYR A 224 -5.80 -4.16 1.87
CA TYR A 224 -6.97 -3.51 1.31
C TYR A 224 -7.29 -2.21 2.02
N PHE A 225 -7.38 -1.13 1.23
CA PHE A 225 -7.88 0.18 1.63
C PHE A 225 -9.01 0.53 0.65
N ILE A 226 -10.24 0.08 0.96
CA ILE A 226 -11.35 0.13 0.00
C ILE A 226 -12.42 1.11 0.48
N ASP A 227 -12.94 1.94 -0.45
CA ASP A 227 -14.07 2.84 -0.21
C ASP A 227 -13.89 3.71 1.05
N SER A 228 -12.63 4.05 1.39
CA SER A 228 -12.30 4.71 2.65
C SER A 228 -11.85 6.14 2.44
N MET A 229 -12.04 6.97 3.46
CA MET A 229 -11.75 8.39 3.41
C MET A 229 -10.71 8.78 4.46
N PHE A 230 -9.59 9.30 4.01
CA PHE A 230 -8.57 9.89 4.87
C PHE A 230 -8.82 11.39 4.98
N LEU A 231 -9.26 11.81 6.17
CA LEU A 231 -9.78 13.14 6.44
C LEU A 231 -8.67 14.16 6.68
N LYS A 232 -8.91 15.42 6.35
CA LYS A 232 -7.98 16.50 6.68
C LYS A 232 -8.17 16.90 8.15
N VAL A 233 -7.08 16.96 8.93
CA VAL A 233 -7.14 17.36 10.35
C VAL A 233 -6.40 18.64 10.64
N ASP A 234 -5.11 18.76 10.36
CA ASP A 234 -4.25 19.89 10.72
C ASP A 234 -3.30 20.32 9.60
N LYS A 235 -2.73 21.53 9.71
CA LYS A 235 -1.80 22.10 8.72
C LYS A 235 -0.55 21.25 8.46
N LEU A 236 -0.15 20.38 9.39
CA LEU A 236 1.12 19.64 9.36
C LEU A 236 0.94 18.10 9.32
N SER A 237 -0.30 17.59 9.33
CA SER A 237 -0.53 16.16 9.27
C SER A 237 -0.44 15.64 7.84
N LYS A 238 0.25 14.54 7.65
CA LYS A 238 0.24 13.74 6.42
C LYS A 238 -0.11 12.29 6.74
N PHE A 239 -0.72 11.61 5.78
CA PHE A 239 -0.96 10.19 5.90
C PHE A 239 0.35 9.46 5.61
N ASN A 240 0.91 8.80 6.62
CA ASN A 240 2.23 8.21 6.55
C ASN A 240 2.15 6.71 6.23
N PHE A 241 2.55 6.34 5.02
CA PHE A 241 2.74 4.95 4.59
C PHE A 241 4.24 4.63 4.40
N SER A 242 5.14 5.57 4.69
CA SER A 242 6.56 5.45 4.36
C SER A 242 7.22 4.20 4.93
N ASN A 243 8.17 3.64 4.18
CA ASN A 243 8.91 2.43 4.53
C ASN A 243 8.03 1.17 4.76
N ALA A 244 6.78 1.17 4.29
CA ALA A 244 5.94 -0.03 4.31
C ALA A 244 6.35 -1.00 3.19
N ASN A 245 6.41 -2.29 3.52
CA ASN A 245 6.71 -3.35 2.56
C ASN A 245 5.46 -4.19 2.29
N PHE A 246 4.94 -4.09 1.06
CA PHE A 246 3.79 -4.85 0.56
C PHE A 246 4.26 -6.04 -0.27
N GLN A 247 4.37 -7.21 0.35
CA GLN A 247 4.89 -8.43 -0.27
C GLN A 247 3.84 -9.16 -1.12
N ASP A 248 2.56 -8.83 -0.98
CA ASP A 248 1.47 -9.29 -1.84
C ASP A 248 0.69 -8.09 -2.40
N ASN A 249 -0.40 -8.34 -3.08
CA ASN A 249 -1.21 -7.31 -3.72
C ASN A 249 -1.75 -6.30 -2.71
N VAL A 250 -1.70 -5.03 -3.07
CA VAL A 250 -2.32 -3.95 -2.31
C VAL A 250 -3.35 -3.22 -3.15
N TYR A 251 -4.49 -2.91 -2.54
CA TYR A 251 -5.64 -2.29 -3.19
C TYR A 251 -6.07 -1.04 -2.43
N PHE A 252 -6.01 0.11 -3.11
CA PHE A 252 -6.50 1.41 -2.62
C PHE A 252 -7.78 1.83 -3.33
N ASN A 253 -8.64 0.88 -3.73
CA ASN A 253 -9.78 1.14 -4.59
C ASN A 253 -10.74 2.16 -4.00
N ASN A 254 -11.08 3.21 -4.78
CA ASN A 254 -12.02 4.27 -4.41
C ASN A 254 -11.64 5.02 -3.12
N THR A 255 -10.37 5.04 -2.76
CA THR A 255 -9.90 5.73 -1.54
C THR A 255 -9.69 7.21 -1.80
N HIS A 256 -10.11 8.05 -0.84
CA HIS A 256 -9.96 9.49 -0.91
C HIS A 256 -8.96 10.02 0.11
N PHE A 257 -7.85 10.60 -0.34
CA PHE A 257 -6.86 11.26 0.51
C PHE A 257 -7.09 12.77 0.51
N LYS A 258 -7.69 13.31 1.59
CA LYS A 258 -8.04 14.74 1.70
C LYS A 258 -6.83 15.64 2.01
N ASP A 259 -5.70 15.07 2.42
CA ASP A 259 -4.44 15.77 2.69
C ASP A 259 -3.25 15.03 2.05
N TYR A 260 -2.03 15.51 2.31
CA TYR A 260 -0.81 14.89 1.81
C TYR A 260 -0.67 13.44 2.25
N VAL A 261 -0.32 12.57 1.32
CA VAL A 261 0.02 11.18 1.58
C VAL A 261 1.46 10.89 1.21
N ASP A 262 2.14 10.17 2.07
CA ASP A 262 3.56 9.86 1.96
C ASP A 262 3.78 8.36 1.80
N PHE A 263 4.10 7.94 0.59
CA PHE A 263 4.53 6.58 0.24
C PHE A 263 6.06 6.46 0.10
N HIS A 264 6.82 7.44 0.64
CA HIS A 264 8.28 7.44 0.53
C HIS A 264 8.90 6.11 0.95
N GLU A 265 9.80 5.57 0.12
CA GLU A 265 10.47 4.29 0.36
C GLU A 265 9.53 3.09 0.57
N CYS A 266 8.30 3.14 0.05
CA CYS A 266 7.44 1.95 0.01
C CYS A 266 7.94 0.94 -1.02
N GLU A 267 7.84 -0.33 -0.68
CA GLU A 267 8.12 -1.43 -1.59
C GLU A 267 6.83 -2.17 -1.95
N PHE A 268 6.55 -2.28 -3.24
CA PHE A 268 5.41 -3.00 -3.80
C PHE A 268 5.92 -4.18 -4.61
N GLU A 269 5.84 -5.39 -4.05
CA GLU A 269 6.41 -6.58 -4.68
C GLU A 269 5.51 -7.19 -5.74
N LYS A 270 4.18 -6.96 -5.66
CA LYS A 270 3.19 -7.44 -6.61
C LYS A 270 2.27 -6.30 -7.09
N ILE A 271 1.00 -6.59 -7.33
CA ILE A 271 0.02 -5.62 -7.81
C ILE A 271 -0.14 -4.47 -6.82
N ALA A 272 0.01 -3.24 -7.29
CA ALA A 272 -0.37 -2.02 -6.58
C ALA A 272 -1.55 -1.36 -7.32
N CYS A 273 -2.74 -1.49 -6.78
CA CYS A 273 -3.96 -1.01 -7.41
C CYS A 273 -4.45 0.29 -6.75
N PHE A 274 -4.41 1.38 -7.52
CA PHE A 274 -4.93 2.70 -7.15
C PHE A 274 -6.21 3.05 -7.93
N TYR A 275 -7.01 2.05 -8.32
CA TYR A 275 -8.23 2.27 -9.10
C TYR A 275 -9.20 3.21 -8.40
N GLY A 276 -9.57 4.32 -9.07
CA GLY A 276 -10.52 5.29 -8.54
C GLY A 276 -10.04 6.09 -7.32
N VAL A 277 -8.74 6.08 -7.02
CA VAL A 277 -8.16 6.86 -5.92
C VAL A 277 -8.25 8.35 -6.23
N LYS A 278 -8.64 9.14 -5.22
CA LYS A 278 -8.61 10.59 -5.31
C LYS A 278 -7.61 11.21 -4.34
N PHE A 279 -6.61 11.90 -4.89
CA PHE A 279 -5.65 12.70 -4.13
C PHE A 279 -6.06 14.17 -4.20
N TYR A 280 -6.40 14.77 -3.06
CA TYR A 280 -6.74 16.21 -2.97
C TYR A 280 -5.51 17.10 -2.85
N LYS A 281 -4.37 16.52 -2.56
CA LYS A 281 -3.04 17.14 -2.59
C LYS A 281 -2.04 16.19 -3.23
N THR A 282 -0.92 16.73 -3.69
CA THR A 282 0.12 15.96 -4.38
C THR A 282 0.66 14.82 -3.51
N PRO A 283 0.57 13.56 -3.95
CA PRO A 283 1.13 12.41 -3.22
C PRO A 283 2.65 12.36 -3.36
N ASN A 284 3.33 11.79 -2.38
CA ASN A 284 4.78 11.55 -2.42
C ASN A 284 5.07 10.06 -2.65
N PHE A 285 5.56 9.72 -3.84
CA PHE A 285 6.06 8.38 -4.21
C PHE A 285 7.59 8.35 -4.36
N SER A 286 8.32 9.30 -3.74
CA SER A 286 9.77 9.31 -3.85
C SER A 286 10.40 8.04 -3.29
N ALA A 287 11.42 7.52 -3.99
CA ALA A 287 12.11 6.28 -3.65
C ALA A 287 11.19 5.04 -3.52
N CYS A 288 9.94 5.10 -4.01
CA CYS A 288 9.10 3.91 -4.11
C CYS A 288 9.69 2.91 -5.10
N TYR A 289 9.57 1.64 -4.75
CA TYR A 289 9.96 0.55 -5.61
C TYR A 289 8.75 -0.30 -6.02
N PHE A 290 8.40 -0.28 -7.29
CA PHE A 290 7.43 -1.18 -7.89
C PHE A 290 8.17 -2.32 -8.60
N LYS A 291 8.16 -3.51 -8.01
CA LYS A 291 8.83 -4.69 -8.58
C LYS A 291 8.18 -5.13 -9.90
N GLU A 292 6.87 -4.99 -9.99
CA GLU A 292 6.07 -5.29 -11.17
C GLU A 292 5.39 -4.01 -11.70
N PRO A 293 6.11 -3.07 -12.34
CA PRO A 293 5.53 -1.78 -12.76
C PRO A 293 4.38 -1.92 -13.77
N LYS A 294 4.32 -3.02 -14.53
CA LYS A 294 3.18 -3.33 -15.42
C LYS A 294 1.90 -3.69 -14.66
N ALA A 295 2.01 -4.12 -13.42
CA ALA A 295 0.88 -4.49 -12.56
C ALA A 295 0.39 -3.33 -11.68
N VAL A 296 0.96 -2.12 -11.82
CA VAL A 296 0.46 -0.92 -11.14
C VAL A 296 -0.78 -0.42 -11.88
N ASN A 297 -1.92 -0.34 -11.19
CA ASN A 297 -3.16 0.16 -11.77
C ASN A 297 -3.40 1.61 -11.35
N LEU A 298 -3.35 2.53 -12.30
CA LEU A 298 -3.61 3.96 -12.12
C LEU A 298 -4.91 4.42 -12.82
N ILE A 299 -5.80 3.49 -13.19
CA ILE A 299 -7.06 3.82 -13.89
C ILE A 299 -7.97 4.64 -12.98
N ASN A 300 -8.54 5.71 -13.51
CA ASN A 300 -9.42 6.63 -12.80
C ASN A 300 -8.80 7.27 -11.54
N VAL A 301 -7.48 7.36 -11.46
CA VAL A 301 -6.82 8.14 -10.42
C VAL A 301 -7.07 9.62 -10.71
N ASP A 302 -7.61 10.32 -9.70
CA ASP A 302 -7.86 11.76 -9.77
C ASP A 302 -6.90 12.48 -8.82
N ILE A 303 -6.09 13.39 -9.36
CA ILE A 303 -5.22 14.26 -8.57
C ILE A 303 -5.71 15.68 -8.73
N ASP A 304 -6.42 16.17 -7.72
CA ASP A 304 -7.01 17.50 -7.75
C ASP A 304 -5.91 18.57 -7.90
N LYS A 305 -6.04 19.38 -8.93
CA LYS A 305 -5.16 20.55 -9.19
C LYS A 305 -3.66 20.20 -9.21
N LEU A 306 -3.27 19.12 -9.88
CA LEU A 306 -1.88 18.78 -10.10
C LEU A 306 -1.26 19.74 -11.15
N ASP A 307 -0.83 20.91 -10.70
CA ASP A 307 -0.21 21.97 -11.48
C ASP A 307 1.07 22.47 -10.82
N PHE A 308 1.73 23.44 -11.44
CA PHE A 308 2.96 24.05 -10.90
C PHE A 308 2.74 24.70 -9.53
N LYS A 309 1.55 25.26 -9.27
CA LYS A 309 1.23 25.85 -7.96
C LYS A 309 1.10 24.80 -6.88
N SER A 310 0.58 23.62 -7.20
CA SER A 310 0.49 22.51 -6.24
C SER A 310 1.87 21.99 -5.87
N VAL A 311 2.84 21.98 -6.80
CA VAL A 311 4.26 21.67 -6.53
C VAL A 311 4.86 22.68 -5.56
N GLU A 312 4.70 23.98 -5.83
CA GLU A 312 5.19 25.06 -4.96
C GLU A 312 4.58 24.92 -3.55
N LYS A 313 3.27 24.74 -3.48
CA LYS A 313 2.55 24.59 -2.22
C LYS A 313 3.02 23.38 -1.42
N TYR A 314 3.27 22.24 -2.07
CA TYR A 314 3.82 21.07 -1.40
C TYR A 314 5.16 21.40 -0.72
N ILE A 315 6.07 22.08 -1.42
CA ILE A 315 7.38 22.46 -0.90
C ILE A 315 7.23 23.43 0.28
N GLU A 316 6.30 24.39 0.21
CA GLU A 316 6.07 25.38 1.25
C GLU A 316 5.35 24.81 2.48
N ASP A 317 4.33 23.95 2.31
CA ASP A 317 3.50 23.42 3.40
C ASP A 317 4.22 22.36 4.25
N ASN A 318 5.23 21.68 3.71
CA ASN A 318 5.84 20.52 4.38
C ASN A 318 7.10 20.85 5.22
N TYR A 319 7.58 22.08 5.23
CA TYR A 319 8.69 22.42 6.13
C TYR A 319 8.17 22.81 7.52
N GLN A 320 8.87 22.38 8.57
CA GLN A 320 8.41 22.55 9.97
C GLN A 320 9.29 23.51 10.78
N ASP A 321 10.50 23.79 10.35
CA ASP A 321 11.49 24.57 11.11
C ASP A 321 12.10 25.67 10.26
N GLU A 322 12.00 26.93 10.71
CA GLU A 322 12.55 28.08 10.01
C GLU A 322 14.09 28.10 9.99
N SER A 323 14.75 27.51 11.00
CA SER A 323 16.22 27.47 11.10
C SER A 323 16.85 26.61 9.97
N TYR A 324 16.16 25.58 9.51
CA TYR A 324 16.60 24.67 8.42
C TYR A 324 15.73 24.78 7.15
N LYS A 325 15.05 25.90 6.98
CA LYS A 325 14.05 26.13 5.93
C LYS A 325 14.51 25.73 4.53
N ASN A 326 15.71 26.16 4.14
CA ASN A 326 16.21 25.88 2.79
C ASN A 326 16.59 24.40 2.58
N GLU A 327 17.14 23.73 3.59
CA GLU A 327 17.48 22.31 3.51
C GLU A 327 16.22 21.46 3.43
N HIS A 328 15.20 21.78 4.22
CA HIS A 328 13.92 21.09 4.17
C HIS A 328 13.20 21.31 2.83
N LYS A 329 13.13 22.55 2.35
CA LYS A 329 12.56 22.84 1.03
C LYS A 329 13.31 22.11 -0.09
N LEU A 330 14.63 22.08 -0.04
CA LEU A 330 15.46 21.36 -1.00
C LEU A 330 15.14 19.86 -0.98
N ARG A 331 15.01 19.26 0.20
CA ARG A 331 14.63 17.85 0.35
C ARG A 331 13.25 17.58 -0.24
N TYR A 332 12.26 18.43 0.04
CA TYR A 332 10.91 18.26 -0.50
C TYR A 332 10.85 18.44 -2.02
N ALA A 333 11.61 19.39 -2.59
CA ALA A 333 11.72 19.54 -4.03
C ALA A 333 12.34 18.30 -4.69
N LYS A 334 13.39 17.73 -4.08
CA LYS A 334 14.01 16.47 -4.52
C LYS A 334 13.03 15.29 -4.46
N ASN A 335 12.29 15.17 -3.37
CA ASN A 335 11.30 14.11 -3.19
C ASN A 335 10.19 14.20 -4.24
N LEU A 336 9.67 15.40 -4.51
CA LEU A 336 8.65 15.57 -5.55
C LEU A 336 9.18 15.24 -6.95
N LYS A 337 10.36 15.72 -7.29
CA LYS A 337 11.00 15.37 -8.57
C LYS A 337 11.11 13.86 -8.72
N ASP A 338 11.56 13.16 -7.68
CA ASP A 338 11.69 11.71 -7.69
C ASP A 338 10.33 11.02 -7.76
N SER A 339 9.34 11.51 -7.01
CA SER A 339 7.94 11.02 -7.04
C SER A 339 7.36 11.08 -8.46
N PHE A 340 7.49 12.21 -9.15
CA PHE A 340 7.00 12.36 -10.52
C PHE A 340 7.74 11.46 -11.50
N ARG A 341 9.06 11.27 -11.30
CA ARG A 341 9.86 10.34 -12.10
C ARG A 341 9.36 8.91 -11.94
N VAL A 342 9.13 8.45 -10.71
CA VAL A 342 8.65 7.08 -10.44
C VAL A 342 7.32 6.81 -11.15
N ILE A 343 6.34 7.71 -11.05
CA ILE A 343 5.05 7.55 -11.73
C ILE A 343 5.20 7.61 -13.26
N LYS A 344 5.99 8.56 -13.78
CA LYS A 344 6.31 8.62 -15.21
C LYS A 344 6.90 7.32 -15.74
N ASP A 345 7.84 6.72 -15.01
CA ASP A 345 8.51 5.50 -15.43
C ASP A 345 7.53 4.29 -15.44
N VAL A 346 6.61 4.23 -14.47
CA VAL A 346 5.49 3.26 -14.49
C VAL A 346 4.62 3.44 -15.74
N LEU A 347 4.20 4.66 -16.04
CA LEU A 347 3.36 4.96 -17.21
C LEU A 347 4.06 4.64 -18.53
N ILE A 348 5.35 4.94 -18.65
CA ILE A 348 6.17 4.57 -19.83
C ILE A 348 6.19 3.03 -19.99
N THR A 349 6.40 2.30 -18.90
CA THR A 349 6.43 0.83 -18.91
C THR A 349 5.08 0.24 -19.38
N GLN A 350 3.99 0.96 -19.16
CA GLN A 350 2.64 0.60 -19.59
C GLN A 350 2.28 1.13 -20.98
N ASN A 351 3.22 1.75 -21.70
CA ASN A 351 3.03 2.43 -22.99
C ASN A 351 2.05 3.63 -22.94
N ASN A 352 1.76 4.18 -21.76
CA ASN A 352 0.94 5.38 -21.61
C ASN A 352 1.80 6.64 -21.72
N THR A 353 2.28 6.92 -22.94
CA THR A 353 3.26 7.99 -23.20
C THR A 353 2.69 9.39 -23.05
N LEU A 354 1.41 9.61 -23.36
CA LEU A 354 0.79 10.94 -23.27
C LEU A 354 0.68 11.39 -21.81
N GLU A 355 0.17 10.53 -20.95
CA GLU A 355 0.08 10.83 -19.52
C GLU A 355 1.47 10.94 -18.88
N ALA A 356 2.41 10.08 -19.27
CA ALA A 356 3.80 10.17 -18.83
C ALA A 356 4.45 11.53 -19.14
N GLN A 357 4.08 12.19 -20.25
CA GLN A 357 4.60 13.52 -20.60
C GLN A 357 4.09 14.61 -19.64
N GLU A 358 2.86 14.51 -19.14
CA GLU A 358 2.34 15.47 -18.15
C GLU A 358 3.12 15.33 -16.83
N TRP A 359 3.38 14.11 -16.37
CA TRP A 359 4.22 13.85 -15.19
C TRP A 359 5.66 14.31 -15.41
N HIS A 360 6.19 14.19 -16.63
CA HIS A 360 7.52 14.69 -16.97
C HIS A 360 7.64 16.23 -16.88
N LYS A 361 6.60 16.95 -17.28
CA LYS A 361 6.58 18.44 -17.11
C LYS A 361 6.68 18.82 -15.62
N LEU A 362 5.97 18.10 -14.74
CA LEU A 362 6.01 18.33 -13.29
C LEU A 362 7.37 17.93 -12.70
N GLU A 363 7.98 16.84 -13.17
CA GLU A 363 9.34 16.44 -12.80
C GLU A 363 10.36 17.54 -13.13
N LEU A 364 10.31 18.08 -14.34
CA LEU A 364 11.19 19.17 -14.77
C LEU A 364 10.97 20.44 -13.94
N TYR A 365 9.73 20.77 -13.62
CA TYR A 365 9.42 21.93 -12.79
C TYR A 365 9.90 21.73 -11.34
N ALA A 366 9.73 20.55 -10.75
CA ALA A 366 10.29 20.24 -9.44
C ALA A 366 11.82 20.31 -9.45
N LYS A 367 12.48 19.92 -10.56
CA LYS A 367 13.93 20.06 -10.75
C LYS A 367 14.35 21.53 -10.85
N GLU A 368 13.58 22.35 -11.54
CA GLU A 368 13.81 23.80 -11.58
C GLU A 368 13.77 24.39 -10.16
N LYS A 369 12.76 24.04 -9.36
CA LYS A 369 12.64 24.46 -7.95
C LYS A 369 13.79 23.96 -7.08
N GLU A 370 14.22 22.71 -7.25
CA GLU A 370 15.42 22.18 -6.60
C GLU A 370 16.64 23.07 -6.87
N LEU A 371 16.87 23.44 -8.14
CA LEU A 371 17.99 24.29 -8.52
C LEU A 371 17.84 25.74 -8.02
N GLU A 372 16.63 26.32 -8.07
CA GLU A 372 16.37 27.67 -7.53
C GLU A 372 16.70 27.73 -6.03
N ILE A 373 16.31 26.72 -5.25
CA ILE A 373 16.59 26.65 -3.80
C ILE A 373 18.09 26.49 -3.55
N GLN A 374 18.78 25.64 -4.32
CA GLN A 374 20.23 25.44 -4.21
C GLN A 374 20.99 26.74 -4.50
N LEU A 375 20.64 27.44 -5.58
CA LEU A 375 21.28 28.71 -5.97
C LEU A 375 20.94 29.85 -4.99
N GLY A 376 19.75 29.82 -4.38
CA GLY A 376 19.31 30.83 -3.41
C GLY A 376 20.02 30.72 -2.05
N GLY A 377 20.54 29.54 -1.70
CA GLY A 377 21.35 29.29 -0.51
C GLY A 377 22.76 29.93 -0.61
N ASP A 378 23.33 30.01 -1.83
CA ASP A 378 24.70 30.44 -2.01
C ASP A 378 24.88 31.92 -2.46
N ASN A 379 23.82 32.58 -2.98
CA ASN A 379 24.00 33.93 -3.51
C ASN A 379 22.69 34.73 -3.65
N LYS A 380 22.31 35.49 -2.64
CA LYS A 380 21.22 36.49 -2.74
C LYS A 380 21.46 37.54 -3.83
N ASP A 381 22.69 37.75 -4.25
CA ASP A 381 23.08 38.74 -5.29
C ASP A 381 22.91 38.19 -6.72
N SER A 382 23.07 36.88 -6.94
CA SER A 382 22.87 36.27 -8.25
C SER A 382 21.38 36.23 -8.66
N ILE A 383 20.48 36.02 -7.71
CA ILE A 383 19.02 36.04 -7.98
C ILE A 383 18.53 37.45 -8.30
N LYS A 384 19.05 38.49 -7.62
CA LYS A 384 18.75 39.88 -7.95
C LYS A 384 19.21 40.24 -9.37
N ASN A 385 20.33 39.67 -9.82
CA ASN A 385 20.82 39.88 -11.15
C ASN A 385 19.97 39.13 -12.22
N ILE A 386 19.53 37.91 -11.97
CA ILE A 386 18.63 37.17 -12.87
C ILE A 386 17.25 37.85 -12.93
N GLN A 387 16.71 38.34 -11.81
CA GLN A 387 15.47 39.11 -11.81
C GLN A 387 15.61 40.48 -12.48
N LYS A 388 16.76 41.12 -12.37
CA LYS A 388 17.07 42.34 -13.14
C LYS A 388 17.13 42.04 -14.63
N ILE A 389 17.75 40.95 -15.04
CA ILE A 389 17.82 40.50 -16.45
C ILE A 389 16.41 40.15 -16.96
N LYS A 390 15.59 39.37 -16.21
CA LYS A 390 14.19 39.12 -16.58
C LYS A 390 13.37 40.42 -16.68
N LYS A 391 13.53 41.36 -15.74
CA LYS A 391 12.87 42.69 -15.82
C LYS A 391 13.36 43.57 -16.93
N SER A 392 14.62 43.47 -17.33
CA SER A 392 15.17 44.25 -18.46
C SER A 392 14.73 43.67 -19.82
N VAL A 393 14.51 42.38 -19.90
CA VAL A 393 14.00 41.70 -21.13
C VAL A 393 12.48 41.94 -21.32
N ILE A 394 11.72 42.20 -20.24
CA ILE A 394 10.25 42.43 -20.28
C ILE A 394 9.89 43.92 -20.40
N LYS A 395 10.84 44.88 -20.24
CA LYS A 395 10.55 46.28 -20.49
C LYS A 395 10.40 46.53 -22.00
N LYS A 396 9.18 46.93 -22.40
CA LYS A 396 8.81 47.34 -23.77
C LYS A 396 9.91 48.21 -24.40
N PRO A 397 10.31 47.97 -25.65
CA PRO A 397 11.28 48.81 -26.34
C PRO A 397 10.71 50.19 -26.57
N SER A 398 11.43 51.22 -26.13
CA SER A 398 11.22 52.57 -26.60
C SER A 398 11.65 52.66 -28.08
N ASN A 399 10.78 53.27 -28.85
CA ASN A 399 10.86 53.42 -30.30
C ASN A 399 12.17 53.93 -30.81
N ASN A 400 13.01 53.07 -31.37
CA ASN A 400 13.92 53.35 -32.48
C ASN A 400 14.35 52.03 -33.18
N PRO A 401 13.75 51.69 -34.33
CA PRO A 401 13.93 50.36 -34.97
C PRO A 401 15.31 50.13 -35.57
N SER A 402 16.10 51.14 -35.88
CA SER A 402 17.36 51.00 -36.62
C SER A 402 18.55 50.48 -35.77
N ASN A 403 18.59 50.79 -34.47
CA ASN A 403 19.69 50.35 -33.59
C ASN A 403 19.48 48.94 -32.99
N ILE A 404 18.24 48.48 -32.99
CA ILE A 404 17.92 47.12 -32.49
C ILE A 404 18.20 46.08 -33.58
N LEU A 405 17.89 46.38 -34.84
CA LEU A 405 18.18 45.50 -35.98
C LEU A 405 19.69 45.25 -36.14
N ALA A 406 20.54 46.26 -36.01
CA ALA A 406 21.99 46.13 -36.09
C ALA A 406 22.58 45.30 -34.94
N LYS A 407 22.02 45.42 -33.70
CA LYS A 407 22.42 44.59 -32.55
C LYS A 407 21.93 43.16 -32.65
N ILE A 408 20.74 42.94 -33.17
CA ILE A 408 20.17 41.61 -33.40
C ILE A 408 20.94 40.91 -34.52
N GLN A 409 21.31 41.63 -35.60
CA GLN A 409 22.12 41.09 -36.68
C GLN A 409 23.52 40.69 -36.21
N SER A 410 24.20 41.54 -35.41
CA SER A 410 25.54 41.20 -34.88
C SER A 410 25.51 40.03 -33.85
N LEU A 411 24.44 39.88 -33.11
CA LEU A 411 24.22 38.71 -32.22
C LEU A 411 23.87 37.48 -33.03
N SER A 412 23.01 37.59 -34.05
CA SER A 412 22.65 36.51 -34.97
C SER A 412 23.89 35.95 -35.69
N ASP A 413 24.76 36.82 -36.22
CA ASP A 413 26.01 36.40 -36.90
C ASP A 413 26.98 35.69 -35.95
N LYS A 414 27.00 36.09 -34.68
CA LYS A 414 27.81 35.43 -33.66
C LYS A 414 27.25 34.07 -33.25
N TYR A 415 25.93 33.95 -33.15
CA TYR A 415 25.25 32.66 -32.87
C TYR A 415 25.30 31.73 -34.06
N ILE A 416 25.16 32.21 -35.29
CA ILE A 416 25.28 31.40 -36.51
C ILE A 416 26.69 30.80 -36.59
N LYS A 417 27.76 31.58 -36.35
CA LYS A 417 29.12 31.04 -36.32
C LYS A 417 29.34 29.98 -35.23
N ILE A 418 28.71 30.14 -34.05
CA ILE A 418 28.78 29.14 -32.98
C ILE A 418 27.96 27.89 -33.37
N CYS A 419 26.77 28.06 -33.95
CA CYS A 419 25.96 26.95 -34.43
C CYS A 419 26.64 26.17 -35.56
N ASP A 420 27.27 26.87 -36.53
CA ASP A 420 28.03 26.23 -37.60
C ASP A 420 29.22 25.44 -37.05
N PHE A 421 29.95 26.01 -36.07
CA PHE A 421 31.03 25.28 -35.40
C PHE A 421 30.53 24.04 -34.65
N VAL A 422 29.42 24.15 -33.91
CA VAL A 422 28.82 23.03 -33.19
C VAL A 422 28.26 21.98 -34.16
N VAL A 423 27.61 22.39 -35.23
CA VAL A 423 27.12 21.48 -36.27
C VAL A 423 28.26 20.76 -36.98
N CYS A 424 29.35 21.47 -37.36
CA CYS A 424 30.54 20.85 -37.92
C CYS A 424 31.21 19.86 -36.94
N PHE A 425 31.25 20.20 -35.64
CA PHE A 425 31.82 19.34 -34.60
C PHE A 425 30.97 18.10 -34.38
N ILE A 426 29.62 18.24 -34.35
CA ILE A 426 28.67 17.12 -34.26
C ILE A 426 28.73 16.26 -35.52
N MET A 427 28.86 16.85 -36.72
CA MET A 427 29.01 16.08 -37.96
C MET A 427 30.34 15.31 -38.05
N LEU A 428 31.44 15.88 -37.51
CA LEU A 428 32.72 15.19 -37.43
C LEU A 428 32.67 13.98 -36.47
N ILE A 429 32.09 14.18 -35.30
CA ILE A 429 31.89 13.10 -34.31
C ILE A 429 30.91 12.06 -34.86
N GLY A 430 29.80 12.50 -35.45
CA GLY A 430 28.80 11.62 -36.05
C GLY A 430 29.35 10.76 -37.18
N ARG A 431 30.24 11.32 -38.05
CA ARG A 431 30.89 10.52 -39.11
C ARG A 431 31.84 9.46 -38.56
N SER A 432 32.61 9.76 -37.50
CA SER A 432 33.49 8.77 -36.87
C SER A 432 32.70 7.65 -36.16
N ILE A 433 31.66 8.02 -35.45
CA ILE A 433 30.78 7.04 -34.73
C ILE A 433 29.98 6.21 -35.72
N PHE A 434 29.45 6.83 -36.79
CA PHE A 434 28.66 6.13 -37.82
C PHE A 434 29.52 5.17 -38.64
N GLY A 435 30.78 5.56 -38.98
CA GLY A 435 31.74 4.68 -39.63
C GLY A 435 32.12 3.46 -38.77
N PHE A 436 32.33 3.68 -37.48
CA PHE A 436 32.61 2.58 -36.52
C PHE A 436 31.43 1.65 -36.33
N LEU A 437 30.21 2.19 -36.23
CA LEU A 437 28.98 1.41 -36.18
C LEU A 437 28.73 0.58 -37.44
N LEU A 438 28.98 1.17 -38.63
CA LEU A 438 28.85 0.42 -39.90
C LEU A 438 29.86 -0.72 -39.99
N SER A 439 31.11 -0.55 -39.54
CA SER A 439 32.10 -1.62 -39.50
C SER A 439 31.70 -2.76 -38.53
N ILE A 440 31.12 -2.44 -37.37
CA ILE A 440 30.59 -3.44 -36.43
C ILE A 440 29.43 -4.20 -37.05
N ILE A 441 28.50 -3.51 -37.74
CA ILE A 441 27.35 -4.13 -38.39
C ILE A 441 27.81 -5.06 -39.52
N GLU A 442 28.83 -4.66 -40.28
CA GLU A 442 29.38 -5.47 -41.35
C GLU A 442 30.05 -6.77 -40.81
N ILE A 443 30.81 -6.66 -39.72
CA ILE A 443 31.37 -7.83 -39.05
C ILE A 443 30.23 -8.75 -38.56
N PHE A 444 29.21 -8.20 -37.96
CA PHE A 444 28.05 -8.97 -37.43
C PHE A 444 27.30 -9.67 -38.59
N CYS A 445 27.09 -8.99 -39.72
CA CYS A 445 26.46 -9.56 -40.89
C CYS A 445 27.30 -10.71 -41.50
N ASN A 446 28.62 -10.60 -41.49
CA ASN A 446 29.51 -11.64 -41.98
C ASN A 446 29.54 -12.87 -41.09
N VAL A 447 29.46 -12.67 -39.76
CA VAL A 447 29.32 -13.77 -38.77
C VAL A 447 27.99 -14.50 -38.99
N ILE A 448 26.88 -13.77 -39.13
CA ILE A 448 25.56 -14.35 -39.39
C ILE A 448 25.55 -15.15 -40.69
N LYS A 449 26.13 -14.63 -41.78
CA LYS A 449 26.25 -15.36 -43.06
C LYS A 449 27.04 -16.66 -42.89
N SER A 450 28.10 -16.65 -42.11
CA SER A 450 28.91 -17.85 -41.83
C SER A 450 28.12 -18.90 -41.02
N ILE A 451 27.36 -18.46 -40.02
CA ILE A 451 26.47 -19.33 -39.24
C ILE A 451 25.37 -19.94 -40.14
N CYS A 452 24.77 -19.13 -41.00
CA CYS A 452 23.75 -19.63 -41.96
C CYS A 452 24.32 -20.68 -42.92
N LYS A 453 25.56 -20.51 -43.41
CA LYS A 453 26.22 -21.53 -44.25
C LYS A 453 26.47 -22.84 -43.46
N ILE A 454 26.89 -22.76 -42.22
CA ILE A 454 27.08 -23.95 -41.39
C ILE A 454 25.75 -24.69 -41.16
N ILE A 455 24.68 -23.94 -40.84
CA ILE A 455 23.33 -24.49 -40.69
C ILE A 455 22.86 -25.18 -42.00
N GLN A 456 23.13 -24.57 -43.15
CA GLN A 456 22.78 -25.14 -44.45
C GLN A 456 23.53 -26.45 -44.73
N ILE A 457 24.80 -26.54 -44.38
CA ILE A 457 25.62 -27.76 -44.46
C ILE A 457 25.05 -28.86 -43.55
N ILE A 458 24.73 -28.52 -42.30
CA ILE A 458 24.16 -29.45 -41.30
C ILE A 458 22.79 -29.99 -41.82
N LEU A 459 21.93 -29.12 -42.32
CA LEU A 459 20.63 -29.53 -42.91
C LEU A 459 20.80 -30.43 -44.11
N SER A 460 21.78 -30.13 -44.99
CA SER A 460 22.09 -31.01 -46.13
C SER A 460 22.59 -32.39 -45.70
N CYS A 461 23.44 -32.45 -44.67
CA CYS A 461 23.88 -33.73 -44.10
C CYS A 461 22.74 -34.52 -43.47
N ILE A 462 21.81 -33.87 -42.74
CA ILE A 462 20.62 -34.52 -42.17
C ILE A 462 19.72 -35.05 -43.28
N PHE A 463 19.54 -34.31 -44.38
CA PHE A 463 18.76 -34.76 -45.52
C PHE A 463 19.40 -35.98 -46.24
N CYS A 464 20.74 -36.00 -46.37
CA CYS A 464 21.48 -37.14 -46.88
C CYS A 464 21.32 -38.38 -45.99
N ILE A 465 21.44 -38.22 -44.66
CA ILE A 465 21.25 -39.33 -43.70
C ILE A 465 19.82 -39.88 -43.79
N ALA A 466 18.80 -39.00 -43.82
CA ALA A 466 17.40 -39.41 -43.99
C ALA A 466 17.11 -40.10 -45.30
N SER A 467 17.82 -39.74 -46.40
CA SER A 467 17.72 -40.39 -47.69
C SER A 467 18.37 -41.77 -47.67
N ILE A 468 19.51 -41.94 -47.01
CA ILE A 468 20.17 -43.22 -46.83
C ILE A 468 19.29 -44.17 -45.99
N ASP A 469 18.69 -43.69 -44.90
CA ASP A 469 17.77 -44.49 -44.08
C ASP A 469 16.54 -44.96 -44.86
N ARG A 470 16.01 -44.13 -45.76
CA ARG A 470 14.91 -44.53 -46.68
C ARG A 470 15.35 -45.60 -47.69
N ILE A 471 16.57 -45.49 -48.23
CA ILE A 471 17.09 -46.50 -49.18
C ILE A 471 17.35 -47.82 -48.47
N LEU A 472 17.92 -47.78 -47.26
CA LEU A 472 18.14 -48.99 -46.46
C LEU A 472 16.83 -49.68 -46.08
N LYS A 473 15.79 -48.92 -45.70
CA LYS A 473 14.44 -49.46 -45.44
C LYS A 473 13.81 -50.05 -46.63
N LEU A 474 14.00 -49.48 -47.84
CA LEU A 474 13.49 -50.04 -49.12
C LEU A 474 14.22 -51.34 -49.52
N GLU A 475 15.53 -51.45 -49.33
CA GLU A 475 16.30 -52.67 -49.55
C GLU A 475 15.94 -53.77 -48.57
N TYR A 476 15.77 -53.39 -47.25
CA TYR A 476 15.32 -54.32 -46.22
C TYR A 476 13.94 -54.91 -46.53
N LEU A 477 12.99 -54.12 -47.04
CA LEU A 477 11.65 -54.55 -47.47
C LEU A 477 11.70 -55.42 -48.73
N LYS A 478 12.66 -55.23 -49.67
CA LYS A 478 12.89 -56.09 -50.82
C LYS A 478 13.48 -57.42 -50.40
N PHE A 479 14.30 -57.48 -49.37
CA PHE A 479 14.89 -58.76 -48.90
C PHE A 479 13.84 -59.66 -48.22
N TYR A 480 12.85 -59.05 -47.52
CA TYR A 480 11.77 -59.83 -46.91
C TYR A 480 10.62 -60.23 -47.88
N ARG A 481 10.68 -59.79 -49.12
CA ARG A 481 9.68 -60.18 -50.19
C ARG A 481 10.18 -61.23 -51.10
N LYS A 482 11.39 -61.79 -50.96
CA LYS A 482 11.92 -62.99 -51.53
C LYS A 482 11.93 -64.09 -50.47
#